data_bdff50ba30efc13cb67c4a2bec531d0b
#
_entry.id   bdff50ba30efc13cb67c4a2bec531d0b
#
_cell.length_a   1.000
_cell.length_b   1.000
_cell.length_c   1.000
_cell.angle_alpha   90.00
_cell.angle_beta   90.00
_cell.angle_gamma   90.00
#
_symmetry.space_group_name_H-M   'P 1'
#
loop_
_entity.id
_entity.type
_entity.pdbx_description
1 polymer ?
#
loop_
_entity_poly.entity_id
_entity_poly.type
_entity_poly.pdbx_seq_one_letter_code
_entity_poly.pdbx_strand_id
1 'polypeptide(L)'
;ASDVYKRQLYALGGVFLFICQRFIDKRLFSVWWGLVPVALCSVGSGILNLTFDFTFVFYAFSQIAIFFASHAMVYVFGRKKKNFDLSDFLKCFVYVVGIQSLLALLMFLFPALHDFMYSIIRLNELEDEMVDSTYGMRLQGWGSNFFGAGIINGLALILMTYLFLNKRVRRLWCFTILYVFILVIGILIARTTLIGFLFSLFYLLAWKWKNPYWIKRKMRWMLLVCLILLSGVSFIFLYLDAKVVMWAFEMFINYGSDAGLSSASTDRLKEMYVYPTSLKTYLIGDGLFNLKDHYYMETDVGYLRLLFYGGIPVALCFFIYPYMIIKKTLATYSSPLFKRLLFIIFLYVLVLNFK
;
A
#
# COMPACT_ATOMS: atom_id res chain seq x y z
N ALA A 1 13.11 -13.26 7.69
CA ALA A 1 14.22 -13.81 6.87
C ALA A 1 13.71 -14.45 5.57
N SER A 2 12.63 -15.27 5.59
CA SER A 2 12.18 -15.98 4.37
C SER A 2 11.72 -15.06 3.24
N ASP A 3 11.10 -13.94 3.53
CA ASP A 3 10.61 -13.00 2.51
C ASP A 3 11.72 -12.19 1.86
N VAL A 4 12.79 -11.91 2.57
CA VAL A 4 14.00 -11.28 2.02
C VAL A 4 14.65 -12.21 1.00
N TYR A 5 14.78 -13.51 1.31
CA TYR A 5 15.34 -14.51 0.38
C TYR A 5 14.48 -14.70 -0.86
N LYS A 6 13.13 -14.72 -0.71
CA LYS A 6 12.23 -14.80 -1.86
C LYS A 6 12.38 -13.58 -2.77
N ARG A 7 12.43 -12.38 -2.21
CA ARG A 7 12.66 -11.13 -2.98
C ARG A 7 14.01 -11.17 -3.70
N GLN A 8 15.04 -11.65 -3.04
CA GLN A 8 16.37 -11.82 -3.64
C GLN A 8 16.36 -12.81 -4.79
N LEU A 9 15.69 -13.96 -4.65
CA LEU A 9 15.57 -14.96 -5.71
C LEU A 9 14.86 -14.40 -6.95
N TYR A 10 13.74 -13.68 -6.76
CA TYR A 10 13.05 -13.01 -7.87
C TYR A 10 13.90 -11.90 -8.49
N ALA A 11 14.66 -11.17 -7.69
CA ALA A 11 15.57 -10.14 -8.19
C ALA A 11 16.71 -10.75 -9.01
N LEU A 12 17.32 -11.84 -8.54
CA LEU A 12 18.36 -12.58 -9.28
C LEU A 12 17.82 -13.13 -10.60
N GLY A 13 16.64 -13.75 -10.59
CA GLY A 13 15.95 -14.18 -11.80
C GLY A 13 15.70 -13.01 -12.77
N GLY A 14 15.31 -11.84 -12.24
CA GLY A 14 15.12 -10.62 -13.02
C GLY A 14 16.42 -10.07 -13.61
N VAL A 15 17.50 -10.06 -12.86
CA VAL A 15 18.84 -9.68 -13.35
C VAL A 15 19.29 -10.63 -14.47
N PHE A 16 19.15 -11.95 -14.26
CA PHE A 16 19.49 -12.93 -15.27
C PHE A 16 18.69 -12.72 -16.57
N LEU A 17 17.37 -12.58 -16.47
CA LEU A 17 16.52 -12.30 -17.62
C LEU A 17 16.87 -10.98 -18.31
N PHE A 18 17.22 -9.96 -17.54
CA PHE A 18 17.62 -8.66 -18.04
C PHE A 18 18.93 -8.71 -18.81
N ILE A 19 19.91 -9.49 -18.32
CA ILE A 19 21.19 -9.71 -19.01
C ILE A 19 21.00 -10.52 -20.31
N CYS A 20 20.13 -11.55 -20.27
CA CYS A 20 19.83 -12.40 -21.42
C CYS A 20 19.04 -11.65 -22.51
N GLN A 21 18.32 -10.59 -22.17
CA GLN A 21 17.63 -9.74 -23.12
C GLN A 21 18.62 -8.73 -23.69
N ARG A 22 19.02 -8.89 -24.96
CA ARG A 22 19.92 -7.96 -25.66
C ARG A 22 19.39 -6.52 -25.80
N PHE A 23 18.16 -6.24 -25.41
CA PHE A 23 17.53 -4.92 -25.42
C PHE A 23 17.45 -4.33 -24.01
N ILE A 24 18.46 -3.60 -23.63
CA ILE A 24 18.47 -2.79 -22.42
C ILE A 24 18.02 -1.38 -22.79
N ASP A 25 16.79 -1.02 -22.43
CA ASP A 25 16.38 0.39 -22.57
C ASP A 25 17.12 1.23 -21.52
N LYS A 26 18.12 2.01 -22.00
CA LYS A 26 18.90 2.92 -21.15
C LYS A 26 18.03 3.90 -20.35
N ARG A 27 16.81 4.16 -20.81
CA ARG A 27 15.84 5.02 -20.09
C ARG A 27 15.42 4.43 -18.74
N LEU A 28 15.42 3.11 -18.60
CA LEU A 28 15.08 2.44 -17.35
C LEU A 28 16.11 2.74 -16.25
N PHE A 29 17.39 2.74 -16.58
CA PHE A 29 18.45 3.07 -15.61
C PHE A 29 18.39 4.50 -15.11
N SER A 30 17.88 5.41 -15.91
CA SER A 30 17.79 6.82 -15.51
C SER A 30 16.81 7.07 -14.36
N VAL A 31 15.96 6.11 -14.01
CA VAL A 31 15.10 6.17 -12.82
C VAL A 31 15.92 6.00 -11.55
N TRP A 32 17.01 5.21 -11.59
CA TRP A 32 17.87 4.97 -10.41
C TRP A 32 18.63 6.22 -9.96
N TRP A 33 18.83 7.20 -10.83
CA TRP A 33 19.38 8.50 -10.43
C TRP A 33 18.56 9.18 -9.33
N GLY A 34 17.26 8.85 -9.20
CA GLY A 34 16.44 9.32 -8.09
C GLY A 34 16.76 8.70 -6.72
N LEU A 35 17.47 7.55 -6.70
CA LEU A 35 17.91 6.89 -5.46
C LEU A 35 19.25 7.46 -4.95
N VAL A 36 20.06 8.02 -5.84
CA VAL A 36 21.38 8.56 -5.49
C VAL A 36 21.31 9.66 -4.43
N PRO A 37 20.44 10.70 -4.56
CA PRO A 37 20.33 11.73 -3.52
C PRO A 37 19.93 11.16 -2.16
N VAL A 38 19.01 10.19 -2.12
CA VAL A 38 18.58 9.54 -0.87
C VAL A 38 19.75 8.82 -0.21
N ALA A 39 20.51 8.03 -0.99
CA ALA A 39 21.66 7.30 -0.48
C ALA A 39 22.77 8.25 0.01
N LEU A 40 23.07 9.32 -0.74
CA LEU A 40 24.09 10.31 -0.36
C LEU A 40 23.69 11.06 0.91
N CYS A 41 22.44 11.51 1.03
CA CYS A 41 21.95 12.17 2.24
C CYS A 41 21.95 11.21 3.45
N SER A 42 21.66 9.92 3.23
CA SER A 42 21.74 8.89 4.28
C SER A 42 23.18 8.71 4.78
N VAL A 43 24.14 8.59 3.88
CA VAL A 43 25.57 8.50 4.24
C VAL A 43 26.03 9.75 4.96
N GLY A 44 25.64 10.93 4.43
CA GLY A 44 25.97 12.21 5.04
C GLY A 44 25.44 12.35 6.48
N SER A 45 24.17 12.03 6.69
CA SER A 45 23.57 12.05 8.03
C SER A 45 24.26 11.07 8.99
N GLY A 46 24.48 9.82 8.55
CA GLY A 46 25.15 8.80 9.35
C GLY A 46 26.58 9.18 9.76
N ILE A 47 27.36 9.79 8.87
CA ILE A 47 28.72 10.25 9.15
C ILE A 47 28.71 11.46 10.07
N LEU A 48 27.89 12.47 9.81
CA LEU A 48 27.84 13.70 10.59
C LEU A 48 27.36 13.47 12.04
N ASN A 49 26.52 12.47 12.26
CA ASN A 49 26.03 12.09 13.58
C ASN A 49 26.81 10.94 14.22
N LEU A 50 27.80 10.36 13.53
CA LEU A 50 28.59 9.18 13.97
C LEU A 50 27.72 7.97 14.36
N THR A 51 26.55 7.84 13.75
CA THR A 51 25.59 6.77 14.07
C THR A 51 25.79 5.53 13.19
N PHE A 52 26.37 5.70 11.98
CA PHE A 52 26.58 4.67 10.98
C PHE A 52 25.32 3.87 10.60
N ASP A 53 24.15 4.49 10.79
CA ASP A 53 22.89 3.92 10.34
C ASP A 53 22.69 4.22 8.83
N PHE A 54 22.85 3.20 7.99
CA PHE A 54 22.75 3.28 6.53
C PHE A 54 21.40 2.72 6.01
N THR A 55 20.34 2.82 6.78
CA THR A 55 19.02 2.27 6.43
C THR A 55 18.55 2.68 5.03
N PHE A 56 18.73 3.95 4.63
CA PHE A 56 18.30 4.40 3.30
C PHE A 56 19.25 4.06 2.17
N VAL A 57 20.49 3.70 2.46
CA VAL A 57 21.38 3.07 1.47
C VAL A 57 20.84 1.65 1.16
N PHE A 58 20.50 0.87 2.18
CA PHE A 58 19.88 -0.44 1.99
C PHE A 58 18.49 -0.34 1.32
N TYR A 59 17.73 0.70 1.63
CA TYR A 59 16.50 1.02 0.90
C TYR A 59 16.75 1.20 -0.59
N ALA A 60 17.77 1.96 -0.99
CA ALA A 60 18.11 2.16 -2.41
C ALA A 60 18.43 0.83 -3.11
N PHE A 61 19.24 -0.05 -2.48
CA PHE A 61 19.50 -1.39 -3.01
C PHE A 61 18.24 -2.25 -3.11
N SER A 62 17.36 -2.18 -2.10
CA SER A 62 16.05 -2.86 -2.13
C SER A 62 15.18 -2.39 -3.30
N GLN A 63 15.15 -1.10 -3.60
CA GLN A 63 14.38 -0.57 -4.73
C GLN A 63 14.92 -1.06 -6.08
N ILE A 64 16.25 -1.19 -6.21
CA ILE A 64 16.87 -1.78 -7.39
C ILE A 64 16.48 -3.27 -7.53
N ALA A 65 16.51 -4.01 -6.43
CA ALA A 65 16.09 -5.41 -6.41
C ALA A 65 14.60 -5.58 -6.79
N ILE A 66 13.71 -4.72 -6.26
CA ILE A 66 12.28 -4.68 -6.60
C ILE A 66 12.08 -4.37 -8.08
N PHE A 67 12.88 -3.47 -8.65
CA PHE A 67 12.83 -3.15 -10.08
C PHE A 67 13.11 -4.40 -10.93
N PHE A 68 14.17 -5.16 -10.64
CA PHE A 68 14.47 -6.39 -11.36
C PHE A 68 13.41 -7.47 -11.16
N ALA A 69 12.88 -7.63 -9.95
CA ALA A 69 11.79 -8.55 -9.68
C ALA A 69 10.53 -8.19 -10.48
N SER A 70 10.20 -6.90 -10.55
CA SER A 70 9.07 -6.40 -11.36
C SER A 70 9.29 -6.66 -12.85
N HIS A 71 10.51 -6.49 -13.35
CA HIS A 71 10.87 -6.81 -14.73
C HIS A 71 10.66 -8.31 -15.04
N ALA A 72 11.10 -9.20 -14.14
CA ALA A 72 10.88 -10.64 -14.28
C ALA A 72 9.38 -10.97 -14.36
N MET A 73 8.57 -10.38 -13.48
CA MET A 73 7.11 -10.59 -13.51
C MET A 73 6.51 -10.17 -14.85
N VAL A 74 6.79 -8.96 -15.33
CA VAL A 74 6.28 -8.46 -16.60
C VAL A 74 6.70 -9.35 -17.78
N TYR A 75 7.94 -9.84 -17.76
CA TYR A 75 8.46 -10.75 -18.78
C TYR A 75 7.71 -12.08 -18.80
N VAL A 76 7.51 -12.71 -17.64
CA VAL A 76 6.78 -13.98 -17.52
C VAL A 76 5.32 -13.83 -17.99
N PHE A 77 4.66 -12.77 -17.59
CA PHE A 77 3.30 -12.48 -18.02
C PHE A 77 3.21 -12.20 -19.54
N GLY A 78 4.17 -11.43 -20.07
CA GLY A 78 4.24 -11.09 -21.50
C GLY A 78 4.45 -12.34 -22.40
N ARG A 79 5.22 -13.33 -21.92
CA ARG A 79 5.39 -14.60 -22.65
C ARG A 79 4.13 -15.47 -22.68
N LYS A 80 3.35 -15.48 -21.60
CA LYS A 80 2.14 -16.31 -21.51
C LYS A 80 0.98 -15.79 -22.36
N LYS A 81 0.96 -14.49 -22.67
CA LYS A 81 -0.14 -13.87 -23.42
C LYS A 81 0.41 -12.96 -24.51
N LYS A 82 0.18 -13.35 -25.79
CA LYS A 82 0.65 -12.65 -27.00
C LYS A 82 0.32 -11.13 -27.03
N ASN A 83 -0.82 -10.72 -26.44
CA ASN A 83 -1.30 -9.33 -26.36
C ASN A 83 -1.47 -8.92 -24.89
N PHE A 84 -0.43 -9.10 -24.08
CA PHE A 84 -0.44 -8.71 -22.68
C PHE A 84 -0.46 -7.19 -22.57
N ASP A 85 -1.48 -6.65 -21.89
CA ASP A 85 -1.69 -5.24 -21.68
C ASP A 85 -1.57 -4.90 -20.19
N LEU A 86 -1.23 -3.65 -19.89
CA LEU A 86 -1.21 -3.13 -18.53
C LEU A 86 -2.50 -3.44 -17.76
N SER A 87 -3.66 -3.33 -18.43
CA SER A 87 -4.95 -3.65 -17.81
C SER A 87 -5.06 -5.11 -17.37
N ASP A 88 -4.38 -6.03 -18.03
CA ASP A 88 -4.37 -7.44 -17.63
C ASP A 88 -3.51 -7.64 -16.39
N PHE A 89 -2.37 -6.96 -16.30
CA PHE A 89 -1.53 -6.96 -15.11
C PHE A 89 -2.28 -6.40 -13.90
N LEU A 90 -2.96 -5.27 -14.07
CA LEU A 90 -3.77 -4.66 -13.00
C LEU A 90 -4.92 -5.57 -12.55
N LYS A 91 -5.55 -6.31 -13.47
CA LYS A 91 -6.56 -7.32 -13.11
C LYS A 91 -5.95 -8.45 -12.28
N CYS A 92 -4.78 -8.97 -12.69
CA CYS A 92 -4.09 -10.00 -11.90
C CYS A 92 -3.81 -9.51 -10.48
N PHE A 93 -3.32 -8.28 -10.32
CA PHE A 93 -3.10 -7.69 -9.00
C PHE A 93 -4.40 -7.66 -8.18
N VAL A 94 -5.50 -7.15 -8.76
CA VAL A 94 -6.82 -7.09 -8.09
C VAL A 94 -7.31 -8.49 -7.68
N TYR A 95 -7.14 -9.50 -8.53
CA TYR A 95 -7.53 -10.87 -8.20
C TYR A 95 -6.68 -11.45 -7.07
N VAL A 96 -5.38 -11.19 -7.06
CA VAL A 96 -4.50 -11.61 -5.94
C VAL A 96 -4.95 -10.97 -4.63
N VAL A 97 -5.27 -9.68 -4.64
CA VAL A 97 -5.81 -8.98 -3.45
C VAL A 97 -7.17 -9.56 -3.03
N GLY A 98 -8.03 -9.90 -4.00
CA GLY A 98 -9.31 -10.56 -3.72
C GLY A 98 -9.14 -11.94 -3.07
N ILE A 99 -8.18 -12.75 -3.55
CA ILE A 99 -7.84 -14.06 -2.97
C ILE A 99 -7.27 -13.87 -1.57
N GLN A 100 -6.39 -12.89 -1.37
CA GLN A 100 -5.83 -12.56 -0.06
C GLN A 100 -6.93 -12.15 0.94
N SER A 101 -7.90 -11.35 0.51
CA SER A 101 -9.05 -10.97 1.33
C SER A 101 -9.92 -12.18 1.66
N LEU A 102 -10.10 -13.11 0.72
CA LEU A 102 -10.84 -14.36 0.95
C LEU A 102 -10.11 -15.25 1.96
N LEU A 103 -8.79 -15.39 1.83
CA LEU A 103 -7.98 -16.15 2.78
C LEU A 103 -8.07 -15.55 4.18
N ALA A 104 -8.00 -14.22 4.31
CA ALA A 104 -8.14 -13.54 5.60
C ALA A 104 -9.51 -13.84 6.25
N LEU A 105 -10.58 -13.84 5.45
CA LEU A 105 -11.91 -14.22 5.95
C LEU A 105 -11.98 -15.69 6.36
N LEU A 106 -11.44 -16.60 5.55
CA LEU A 106 -11.43 -18.03 5.86
C LEU A 106 -10.60 -18.34 7.10
N MET A 107 -9.44 -17.72 7.27
CA MET A 107 -8.59 -17.85 8.46
C MET A 107 -9.31 -17.36 9.72
N PHE A 108 -10.10 -16.31 9.61
CA PHE A 108 -10.92 -15.83 10.72
C PHE A 108 -12.05 -16.78 11.08
N LEU A 109 -12.72 -17.37 10.08
CA LEU A 109 -13.83 -18.32 10.30
C LEU A 109 -13.37 -19.71 10.75
N PHE A 110 -12.16 -20.11 10.37
CA PHE A 110 -11.60 -21.44 10.65
C PHE A 110 -10.24 -21.32 11.36
N PRO A 111 -10.21 -21.37 12.73
CA PRO A 111 -8.97 -21.24 13.49
C PRO A 111 -7.88 -22.25 13.09
N ALA A 112 -8.26 -23.49 12.81
CA ALA A 112 -7.30 -24.51 12.34
C ALA A 112 -6.61 -24.12 11.02
N LEU A 113 -7.30 -23.41 10.13
CA LEU A 113 -6.70 -22.88 8.91
C LEU A 113 -5.73 -21.72 9.22
N HIS A 114 -6.09 -20.86 10.17
CA HIS A 114 -5.22 -19.79 10.67
C HIS A 114 -3.90 -20.36 11.18
N ASP A 115 -3.94 -21.30 12.10
CA ASP A 115 -2.77 -21.90 12.72
C ASP A 115 -1.89 -22.62 11.67
N PHE A 116 -2.52 -23.37 10.75
CA PHE A 116 -1.82 -23.99 9.64
C PHE A 116 -1.12 -22.97 8.74
N MET A 117 -1.79 -21.89 8.36
CA MET A 117 -1.22 -20.87 7.45
C MET A 117 -0.08 -20.10 8.14
N TYR A 118 -0.20 -19.83 9.43
CA TYR A 118 0.86 -19.17 10.21
C TYR A 118 2.02 -20.10 10.55
N SER A 119 1.83 -21.40 10.65
CA SER A 119 2.94 -22.36 10.80
C SER A 119 3.89 -22.39 9.60
N ILE A 120 3.42 -21.99 8.41
CA ILE A 120 4.23 -21.91 7.18
C ILE A 120 5.04 -20.59 7.13
N ILE A 121 4.59 -19.54 7.80
CA ILE A 121 5.24 -18.23 7.81
C ILE A 121 6.13 -18.16 9.05
N ARG A 122 7.40 -17.82 8.85
CA ARG A 122 8.28 -17.46 9.97
C ARG A 122 8.09 -15.98 10.27
N LEU A 123 7.42 -15.67 11.34
CA LEU A 123 7.32 -14.32 11.89
C LEU A 123 8.52 -14.05 12.82
N ASN A 124 8.82 -12.78 13.05
CA ASN A 124 9.70 -12.37 14.13
C ASN A 124 8.90 -12.41 15.44
N GLU A 125 9.56 -12.52 16.59
CA GLU A 125 8.90 -12.60 17.90
C GLU A 125 7.89 -11.46 18.12
N LEU A 126 8.25 -10.22 17.77
CA LEU A 126 7.36 -9.06 17.86
C LEU A 126 6.14 -9.14 16.92
N GLU A 127 6.32 -9.68 15.71
CA GLU A 127 5.21 -9.88 14.78
C GLU A 127 4.28 -10.99 15.26
N ASP A 128 4.81 -12.03 15.87
CA ASP A 128 4.07 -13.14 16.46
C ASP A 128 3.21 -12.65 17.64
N GLU A 129 3.80 -11.92 18.58
CA GLU A 129 3.06 -11.28 19.70
C GLU A 129 1.96 -10.33 19.19
N MET A 130 2.22 -9.56 18.13
CA MET A 130 1.23 -8.68 17.51
C MET A 130 0.08 -9.46 16.86
N VAL A 131 0.38 -10.57 16.20
CA VAL A 131 -0.62 -11.45 15.59
C VAL A 131 -1.50 -12.04 16.67
N ASP A 132 -0.91 -12.62 17.72
CA ASP A 132 -1.63 -13.25 18.82
C ASP A 132 -2.49 -12.25 19.59
N SER A 133 -1.96 -11.08 19.93
CA SER A 133 -2.69 -10.05 20.67
C SER A 133 -3.87 -9.45 19.90
N THR A 134 -3.86 -9.52 18.58
CA THR A 134 -4.92 -8.96 17.72
C THR A 134 -5.85 -10.02 17.14
N TYR A 135 -5.57 -11.31 17.39
CA TYR A 135 -6.43 -12.40 16.96
C TYR A 135 -7.82 -12.29 17.64
N GLY A 136 -8.86 -12.47 16.85
CA GLY A 136 -10.24 -12.28 17.30
C GLY A 136 -10.74 -10.84 17.42
N MET A 137 -9.85 -9.83 17.32
CA MET A 137 -10.25 -8.41 17.28
C MET A 137 -10.37 -7.88 15.85
N ARG A 138 -9.55 -8.40 14.94
CA ARG A 138 -9.52 -8.00 13.52
C ARG A 138 -9.12 -9.17 12.65
N LEU A 139 -9.46 -9.09 11.37
CA LEU A 139 -9.02 -10.07 10.39
C LEU A 139 -7.51 -9.89 10.13
N GLN A 140 -6.86 -11.02 9.91
CA GLN A 140 -5.42 -11.08 9.62
C GLN A 140 -5.21 -11.66 8.23
N GLY A 141 -4.38 -11.01 7.41
CA GLY A 141 -4.03 -11.50 6.08
C GLY A 141 -2.82 -12.43 6.12
N TRP A 142 -2.72 -13.34 5.19
CA TRP A 142 -1.58 -14.24 5.07
C TRP A 142 -0.40 -13.51 4.43
N GLY A 143 0.69 -13.29 5.19
CA GLY A 143 1.90 -12.61 4.74
C GLY A 143 1.76 -11.10 4.49
N SER A 144 0.62 -10.51 4.78
CA SER A 144 0.40 -9.06 4.72
C SER A 144 -0.64 -8.66 5.75
N ASN A 145 -0.18 -8.09 6.84
CA ASN A 145 -1.02 -7.72 7.98
C ASN A 145 -1.07 -6.21 8.20
N PHE A 146 -2.03 -5.79 9.01
CA PHE A 146 -2.11 -4.44 9.56
C PHE A 146 -2.10 -3.33 8.49
N PHE A 147 -1.27 -2.34 8.71
CA PHE A 147 -1.15 -1.17 7.84
C PHE A 147 -0.80 -1.52 6.39
N GLY A 148 0.14 -2.45 6.19
CA GLY A 148 0.55 -2.91 4.86
C GLY A 148 -0.60 -3.52 4.05
N ALA A 149 -1.43 -4.36 4.68
CA ALA A 149 -2.61 -4.91 4.05
C ALA A 149 -3.64 -3.82 3.68
N GLY A 150 -3.83 -2.83 4.56
CA GLY A 150 -4.70 -1.69 4.26
C GLY A 150 -4.25 -0.87 3.05
N ILE A 151 -2.94 -0.67 2.89
CA ILE A 151 -2.36 -0.01 1.71
C ILE A 151 -2.66 -0.80 0.43
N ILE A 152 -2.43 -2.11 0.45
CA ILE A 152 -2.61 -2.99 -0.71
C ILE A 152 -4.10 -3.04 -1.11
N ASN A 153 -5.00 -3.20 -0.15
CA ASN A 153 -6.44 -3.20 -0.37
C ASN A 153 -6.91 -1.84 -0.93
N GLY A 154 -6.45 -0.74 -0.34
CA GLY A 154 -6.76 0.61 -0.82
C GLY A 154 -6.27 0.87 -2.25
N LEU A 155 -5.05 0.44 -2.58
CA LEU A 155 -4.51 0.51 -3.94
C LEU A 155 -5.36 -0.32 -4.91
N ALA A 156 -5.78 -1.53 -4.51
CA ALA A 156 -6.65 -2.37 -5.35
C ALA A 156 -7.97 -1.66 -5.69
N LEU A 157 -8.59 -0.96 -4.74
CA LEU A 157 -9.82 -0.18 -5.00
C LEU A 157 -9.59 0.95 -6.00
N ILE A 158 -8.47 1.67 -5.91
CA ILE A 158 -8.10 2.72 -6.87
C ILE A 158 -7.89 2.12 -8.27
N LEU A 159 -7.17 0.99 -8.36
CA LEU A 159 -6.92 0.29 -9.63
C LEU A 159 -8.22 -0.27 -10.24
N MET A 160 -9.13 -0.79 -9.43
CA MET A 160 -10.45 -1.23 -9.89
C MET A 160 -11.23 -0.06 -10.49
N THR A 161 -11.21 1.10 -9.87
CA THR A 161 -11.85 2.31 -10.42
C THR A 161 -11.23 2.70 -11.76
N TYR A 162 -9.91 2.63 -11.90
CA TYR A 162 -9.25 2.83 -13.20
C TYR A 162 -9.72 1.82 -14.26
N LEU A 163 -9.77 0.54 -13.93
CA LEU A 163 -10.25 -0.51 -14.85
C LEU A 163 -11.70 -0.28 -15.29
N PHE A 164 -12.55 0.18 -14.36
CA PHE A 164 -13.93 0.56 -14.68
C PHE A 164 -13.98 1.76 -15.63
N LEU A 165 -13.25 2.84 -15.34
CA LEU A 165 -13.18 4.03 -16.16
C LEU A 165 -12.55 3.77 -17.54
N ASN A 166 -11.58 2.87 -17.61
CA ASN A 166 -10.93 2.45 -18.87
C ASN A 166 -11.78 1.44 -19.68
N LYS A 167 -13.05 1.21 -19.29
CA LYS A 167 -14.00 0.33 -19.99
C LYS A 167 -13.55 -1.13 -20.08
N ARG A 168 -12.67 -1.60 -19.20
CA ARG A 168 -12.13 -2.96 -19.18
C ARG A 168 -12.97 -3.95 -18.37
N VAL A 169 -14.10 -3.50 -17.82
CA VAL A 169 -15.04 -4.30 -17.04
C VAL A 169 -16.17 -4.81 -17.94
N ARG A 170 -16.24 -6.13 -18.09
CA ARG A 170 -17.31 -6.80 -18.89
C ARG A 170 -18.55 -7.07 -18.03
N ARG A 171 -18.40 -7.75 -16.88
CA ARG A 171 -19.47 -8.14 -15.95
C ARG A 171 -19.49 -7.19 -14.75
N LEU A 172 -20.41 -6.22 -14.80
CA LEU A 172 -20.49 -5.18 -13.77
C LEU A 172 -20.77 -5.76 -12.37
N TRP A 173 -21.65 -6.75 -12.27
CA TRP A 173 -22.03 -7.37 -11.00
C TRP A 173 -20.84 -8.05 -10.31
N CYS A 174 -20.17 -8.97 -10.98
CA CYS A 174 -19.00 -9.65 -10.39
C CYS A 174 -17.91 -8.65 -9.97
N PHE A 175 -17.73 -7.61 -10.77
CA PHE A 175 -16.77 -6.57 -10.47
C PHE A 175 -17.17 -5.75 -9.23
N THR A 176 -18.46 -5.41 -9.08
CA THR A 176 -18.97 -4.67 -7.94
C THR A 176 -18.90 -5.51 -6.67
N ILE A 177 -19.26 -6.80 -6.75
CA ILE A 177 -19.15 -7.72 -5.61
C ILE A 177 -17.69 -7.79 -5.14
N LEU A 178 -16.75 -7.99 -6.07
CA LEU A 178 -15.32 -8.05 -5.72
C LEU A 178 -14.83 -6.73 -5.12
N TYR A 179 -15.27 -5.57 -5.63
CA TYR A 179 -14.92 -4.26 -5.11
C TYR A 179 -15.40 -4.08 -3.67
N VAL A 180 -16.66 -4.38 -3.41
CA VAL A 180 -17.25 -4.29 -2.06
C VAL A 180 -16.63 -5.30 -1.13
N PHE A 181 -16.37 -6.51 -1.59
CA PHE A 181 -15.70 -7.55 -0.82
C PHE A 181 -14.31 -7.11 -0.36
N ILE A 182 -13.46 -6.60 -1.28
CA ILE A 182 -12.13 -6.08 -0.91
C ILE A 182 -12.25 -4.88 0.04
N LEU A 183 -13.24 -4.00 -0.14
CA LEU A 183 -13.46 -2.86 0.73
C LEU A 183 -13.83 -3.31 2.14
N VAL A 184 -14.83 -4.16 2.28
CA VAL A 184 -15.36 -4.62 3.57
C VAL A 184 -14.31 -5.42 4.34
N ILE A 185 -13.74 -6.44 3.71
CA ILE A 185 -12.69 -7.25 4.34
C ILE A 185 -11.44 -6.40 4.62
N GLY A 186 -11.09 -5.50 3.70
CA GLY A 186 -9.97 -4.58 3.89
C GLY A 186 -10.13 -3.68 5.11
N ILE A 187 -11.34 -3.17 5.40
CA ILE A 187 -11.62 -2.38 6.62
C ILE A 187 -11.49 -3.24 7.86
N LEU A 188 -11.97 -4.49 7.82
CA LEU A 188 -11.86 -5.44 8.93
C LEU A 188 -10.40 -5.88 9.21
N ILE A 189 -9.51 -5.77 8.22
CA ILE A 189 -8.07 -5.99 8.41
C ILE A 189 -7.40 -4.70 8.88
N ALA A 190 -7.65 -3.58 8.19
CA ALA A 190 -7.03 -2.29 8.49
C ALA A 190 -7.88 -1.11 7.99
N ARG A 191 -8.23 -0.20 8.89
CA ARG A 191 -9.02 1.02 8.60
C ARG A 191 -8.39 1.92 7.52
N THR A 192 -7.08 1.82 7.29
CA THR A 192 -6.37 2.54 6.21
C THR A 192 -6.91 2.22 4.83
N THR A 193 -7.61 1.10 4.65
CA THR A 193 -8.35 0.78 3.41
C THR A 193 -9.37 1.85 3.05
N LEU A 194 -9.97 2.53 4.06
CA LEU A 194 -10.89 3.65 3.84
C LEU A 194 -10.24 4.82 3.11
N ILE A 195 -8.96 5.09 3.36
CA ILE A 195 -8.20 6.13 2.64
C ILE A 195 -8.18 5.79 1.14
N GLY A 196 -7.85 4.54 0.80
CA GLY A 196 -7.87 4.06 -0.58
C GLY A 196 -9.27 4.15 -1.22
N PHE A 197 -10.32 3.84 -0.45
CA PHE A 197 -11.70 3.99 -0.91
C PHE A 197 -12.04 5.45 -1.21
N LEU A 198 -11.67 6.40 -0.35
CA LEU A 198 -11.88 7.83 -0.58
C LEU A 198 -11.14 8.32 -1.83
N PHE A 199 -9.89 7.90 -2.04
CA PHE A 199 -9.14 8.19 -3.27
C PHE A 199 -9.78 7.57 -4.51
N SER A 200 -10.32 6.36 -4.39
CA SER A 200 -11.06 5.68 -5.45
C SER A 200 -12.35 6.45 -5.83
N LEU A 201 -13.11 6.92 -4.84
CA LEU A 201 -14.28 7.77 -5.06
C LEU A 201 -13.90 9.12 -5.69
N PHE A 202 -12.88 9.78 -5.15
CA PHE A 202 -12.38 11.04 -5.72
C PHE A 202 -11.99 10.86 -7.19
N TYR A 203 -11.28 9.77 -7.52
CA TYR A 203 -10.91 9.45 -8.90
C TYR A 203 -12.14 9.23 -9.79
N LEU A 204 -13.14 8.49 -9.30
CA LEU A 204 -14.39 8.27 -10.01
C LEU A 204 -15.15 9.58 -10.26
N LEU A 205 -15.25 10.44 -9.26
CA LEU A 205 -16.01 11.70 -9.33
C LEU A 205 -15.30 12.75 -10.19
N ALA A 206 -13.99 12.84 -10.10
CA ALA A 206 -13.18 13.78 -10.88
C ALA A 206 -13.19 13.47 -12.39
N TRP A 207 -13.58 12.25 -12.79
CA TRP A 207 -13.67 11.89 -14.20
C TRP A 207 -15.02 12.24 -14.79
N LYS A 208 -15.04 13.22 -15.72
CA LYS A 208 -16.24 13.64 -16.44
C LYS A 208 -16.36 12.88 -17.77
N TRP A 209 -17.46 12.19 -17.97
CA TRP A 209 -17.81 11.60 -19.25
C TRP A 209 -18.76 12.49 -20.03
N LYS A 210 -18.51 12.64 -21.33
CA LYS A 210 -19.41 13.39 -22.24
C LYS A 210 -20.58 12.51 -22.72
N ASN A 211 -20.37 11.19 -22.82
CA ASN A 211 -21.38 10.27 -23.34
C ASN A 211 -22.39 9.88 -22.24
N PRO A 212 -23.72 10.08 -22.47
CA PRO A 212 -24.76 9.81 -21.48
C PRO A 212 -24.85 8.32 -21.08
N TYR A 213 -24.53 7.39 -21.96
CA TYR A 213 -24.47 5.96 -21.65
C TYR A 213 -23.48 5.67 -20.52
N TRP A 214 -22.28 6.24 -20.60
CA TRP A 214 -21.24 6.04 -19.58
C TRP A 214 -21.55 6.76 -18.27
N ILE A 215 -22.25 7.90 -18.35
CA ILE A 215 -22.75 8.59 -17.15
C ILE A 215 -23.76 7.70 -16.41
N LYS A 216 -24.75 7.14 -17.13
CA LYS A 216 -25.73 6.20 -16.55
C LYS A 216 -25.06 4.95 -15.99
N ARG A 217 -24.02 4.41 -16.67
CA ARG A 217 -23.26 3.24 -16.20
C ARG A 217 -22.49 3.57 -14.91
N LYS A 218 -21.88 4.76 -14.80
CA LYS A 218 -21.20 5.24 -13.60
C LYS A 218 -22.18 5.35 -12.43
N MET A 219 -23.31 6.00 -12.62
CA MET A 219 -24.35 6.13 -11.60
C MET A 219 -24.87 4.76 -11.14
N ARG A 220 -25.12 3.86 -12.08
CA ARG A 220 -25.56 2.49 -11.78
C ARG A 220 -24.53 1.74 -10.95
N TRP A 221 -23.25 1.86 -11.30
CA TRP A 221 -22.18 1.27 -10.51
C TRP A 221 -22.11 1.82 -9.09
N MET A 222 -22.19 3.14 -8.93
CA MET A 222 -22.22 3.79 -7.61
C MET A 222 -23.42 3.30 -6.78
N LEU A 223 -24.61 3.22 -7.37
CA LEU A 223 -25.81 2.72 -6.70
C LEU A 223 -25.62 1.27 -6.23
N LEU A 224 -25.10 0.41 -7.10
CA LEU A 224 -24.82 -0.99 -6.77
C LEU A 224 -23.79 -1.11 -5.62
N VAL A 225 -22.72 -0.32 -5.66
CA VAL A 225 -21.75 -0.28 -4.56
C VAL A 225 -22.44 0.12 -3.25
N CYS A 226 -23.24 1.17 -3.25
CA CYS A 226 -23.97 1.61 -2.06
C CYS A 226 -24.93 0.53 -1.53
N LEU A 227 -25.72 -0.10 -2.40
CA LEU A 227 -26.67 -1.14 -2.00
C LEU A 227 -25.98 -2.37 -1.39
N ILE A 228 -24.89 -2.85 -2.04
CA ILE A 228 -24.14 -4.00 -1.54
C ILE A 228 -23.38 -3.65 -0.26
N LEU A 229 -22.87 -2.42 -0.13
CA LEU A 229 -22.25 -1.96 1.12
C LEU A 229 -23.25 -1.94 2.27
N LEU A 230 -24.44 -1.39 2.06
CA LEU A 230 -25.48 -1.36 3.08
C LEU A 230 -25.84 -2.79 3.54
N SER A 231 -26.05 -3.71 2.60
CA SER A 231 -26.35 -5.10 2.93
C SER A 231 -25.17 -5.80 3.61
N GLY A 232 -23.94 -5.56 3.17
CA GLY A 232 -22.72 -6.12 3.76
C GLY A 232 -22.47 -5.61 5.18
N VAL A 233 -22.67 -4.33 5.43
CA VAL A 233 -22.57 -3.73 6.77
C VAL A 233 -23.63 -4.33 7.68
N SER A 234 -24.89 -4.44 7.23
CA SER A 234 -25.96 -5.07 8.00
C SER A 234 -25.63 -6.54 8.35
N PHE A 235 -25.07 -7.30 7.39
CA PHE A 235 -24.63 -8.67 7.63
C PHE A 235 -23.52 -8.74 8.67
N ILE A 236 -22.54 -7.85 8.63
CA ILE A 236 -21.43 -7.78 9.60
C ILE A 236 -22.00 -7.57 11.02
N PHE A 237 -22.92 -6.61 11.20
CA PHE A 237 -23.54 -6.35 12.50
C PHE A 237 -24.37 -7.50 13.04
N LEU A 238 -24.93 -8.35 12.17
CA LEU A 238 -25.77 -9.47 12.58
C LEU A 238 -24.99 -10.75 12.89
N TYR A 239 -23.86 -10.98 12.23
CA TYR A 239 -23.21 -12.29 12.22
C TYR A 239 -21.75 -12.30 12.70
N LEU A 240 -21.08 -11.14 12.78
CA LEU A 240 -19.71 -11.07 13.29
C LEU A 240 -19.70 -10.79 14.80
N ASP A 241 -18.62 -11.24 15.44
CA ASP A 241 -18.38 -10.97 16.85
C ASP A 241 -18.41 -9.45 17.12
N ALA A 242 -19.09 -9.09 18.20
CA ALA A 242 -19.21 -7.69 18.62
C ALA A 242 -17.86 -6.98 18.76
N LYS A 243 -16.81 -7.69 19.18
CA LYS A 243 -15.45 -7.13 19.30
C LYS A 243 -14.89 -6.66 17.98
N VAL A 244 -15.03 -7.46 16.91
CA VAL A 244 -14.55 -7.12 15.56
C VAL A 244 -15.32 -5.93 15.00
N VAL A 245 -16.65 -5.92 15.20
CA VAL A 245 -17.52 -4.83 14.76
C VAL A 245 -17.17 -3.54 15.49
N MET A 246 -17.05 -3.59 16.80
CA MET A 246 -16.69 -2.44 17.64
C MET A 246 -15.31 -1.90 17.22
N TRP A 247 -14.33 -2.77 17.01
CA TRP A 247 -13.01 -2.33 16.55
C TRP A 247 -13.06 -1.68 15.16
N ALA A 248 -13.74 -2.28 14.19
CA ALA A 248 -13.78 -1.77 12.82
C ALA A 248 -14.49 -0.41 12.71
N PHE A 249 -15.57 -0.22 13.47
CA PHE A 249 -16.45 0.94 13.43
C PHE A 249 -16.28 1.89 14.64
N GLU A 250 -15.27 1.67 15.49
CA GLU A 250 -14.97 2.44 16.70
C GLU A 250 -15.03 3.97 16.46
N MET A 251 -14.41 4.46 15.38
CA MET A 251 -14.41 5.87 15.06
C MET A 251 -15.80 6.45 14.78
N PHE A 252 -16.68 5.66 14.17
CA PHE A 252 -18.07 6.07 13.88
C PHE A 252 -18.94 5.97 15.13
N ILE A 253 -18.72 4.96 15.97
CA ILE A 253 -19.42 4.78 17.24
C ILE A 253 -19.06 5.91 18.19
N ASN A 254 -17.78 6.25 18.33
CA ASN A 254 -17.30 7.34 19.17
C ASN A 254 -17.83 8.71 18.71
N TYR A 255 -17.93 8.92 17.40
CA TYR A 255 -18.53 10.15 16.86
C TYR A 255 -20.00 10.32 17.30
N GLY A 256 -20.77 9.22 17.38
CA GLY A 256 -22.14 9.24 17.86
C GLY A 256 -22.29 9.45 19.36
N SER A 257 -21.22 9.28 20.16
CA SER A 257 -21.20 9.43 21.63
C SER A 257 -20.47 10.70 22.11
N ASP A 258 -20.40 11.75 21.29
CA ASP A 258 -19.73 13.03 21.59
C ASP A 258 -18.20 12.96 21.84
N ALA A 259 -17.58 11.80 21.73
CA ALA A 259 -16.14 11.64 21.85
C ALA A 259 -15.36 12.08 20.58
N GLY A 260 -16.08 12.55 19.56
CA GLY A 260 -15.50 12.97 18.28
C GLY A 260 -15.01 11.81 17.41
N LEU A 261 -14.35 12.12 16.30
CA LEU A 261 -13.74 11.14 15.40
C LEU A 261 -12.44 10.58 16.02
N SER A 262 -12.56 9.87 17.16
CA SER A 262 -11.46 9.27 17.90
C SER A 262 -11.52 7.74 17.85
N SER A 263 -10.36 7.12 18.01
CA SER A 263 -10.21 5.68 18.21
C SER A 263 -8.89 5.43 18.92
N ALA A 264 -8.74 4.31 19.63
CA ALA A 264 -7.51 3.95 20.32
C ALA A 264 -6.27 4.05 19.41
N SER A 265 -6.38 3.65 18.13
CA SER A 265 -5.28 3.77 17.17
C SER A 265 -5.03 5.21 16.72
N THR A 266 -6.06 6.06 16.65
CA THR A 266 -5.92 7.49 16.27
C THR A 266 -5.31 8.28 17.42
N ASP A 267 -5.69 7.97 18.66
CA ASP A 267 -5.17 8.66 19.83
C ASP A 267 -3.72 8.27 20.08
N ARG A 268 -3.37 7.00 19.94
CA ARG A 268 -1.97 6.56 19.95
C ARG A 268 -1.15 7.21 18.82
N LEU A 269 -1.74 7.41 17.64
CA LEU A 269 -1.06 8.11 16.55
C LEU A 269 -0.80 9.58 16.91
N LYS A 270 -1.71 10.28 17.60
CA LYS A 270 -1.49 11.66 18.05
C LYS A 270 -0.30 11.77 19.01
N GLU A 271 -0.13 10.81 19.92
CA GLU A 271 1.00 10.74 20.83
C GLU A 271 2.34 10.57 20.09
N MET A 272 2.32 9.89 18.93
CA MET A 272 3.50 9.68 18.09
C MET A 272 3.91 10.91 17.26
N TYR A 273 3.11 12.00 17.25
CA TYR A 273 3.49 13.26 16.59
C TYR A 273 4.45 14.06 17.46
N VAL A 274 5.68 13.56 17.57
CA VAL A 274 6.78 14.22 18.26
C VAL A 274 7.58 15.03 17.25
N TYR A 275 7.71 16.35 17.46
CA TYR A 275 8.46 17.21 16.54
C TYR A 275 9.88 17.47 17.07
N PRO A 276 10.88 17.56 16.17
CA PRO A 276 12.24 17.92 16.57
C PRO A 276 12.28 19.29 17.26
N THR A 277 13.07 19.41 18.32
CA THR A 277 13.25 20.66 19.05
C THR A 277 14.50 21.42 18.58
N SER A 278 15.44 20.74 17.91
CA SER A 278 16.70 21.34 17.47
C SER A 278 16.71 21.66 15.98
N LEU A 279 17.28 22.80 15.61
CA LEU A 279 17.49 23.17 14.20
C LEU A 279 18.41 22.17 13.49
N LYS A 280 19.36 21.56 14.21
CA LYS A 280 20.25 20.52 13.68
C LYS A 280 19.43 19.33 13.14
N THR A 281 18.47 18.84 13.92
CA THR A 281 17.62 17.71 13.52
C THR A 281 16.78 18.02 12.27
N TYR A 282 16.30 19.26 12.12
CA TYR A 282 15.62 19.68 10.89
C TYR A 282 16.54 19.70 9.67
N LEU A 283 17.80 20.09 9.80
CA LEU A 283 18.73 20.25 8.68
C LEU A 283 19.46 18.96 8.31
N ILE A 284 19.87 18.18 9.30
CA ILE A 284 20.78 17.01 9.09
C ILE A 284 20.16 15.72 9.61
N GLY A 285 19.19 15.83 10.52
CA GLY A 285 18.66 14.71 11.28
C GLY A 285 19.56 14.30 12.43
N ASP A 286 19.18 13.23 13.10
CA ASP A 286 19.93 12.61 14.22
C ASP A 286 20.65 11.33 13.75
N GLY A 287 20.46 10.91 12.50
CA GLY A 287 21.14 9.79 11.90
C GLY A 287 20.65 8.41 12.37
N LEU A 288 19.51 8.33 13.05
CA LEU A 288 18.95 7.10 13.59
C LEU A 288 17.52 6.87 13.05
N PHE A 289 17.28 5.70 12.48
CA PHE A 289 15.95 5.30 11.99
C PHE A 289 15.23 4.37 12.97
N ASN A 290 15.97 3.44 13.55
CA ASN A 290 15.50 2.57 14.61
C ASN A 290 16.50 2.56 15.76
N LEU A 291 16.01 2.31 16.95
CA LEU A 291 16.82 2.14 18.16
C LEU A 291 16.59 0.72 18.68
N LYS A 292 17.49 -0.23 18.31
CA LYS A 292 17.33 -1.66 18.54
C LYS A 292 15.98 -2.16 17.99
N ASP A 293 15.03 -2.49 18.89
CA ASP A 293 13.74 -3.08 18.54
C ASP A 293 12.60 -2.06 18.44
N HIS A 294 12.86 -0.77 18.69
CA HIS A 294 11.87 0.29 18.65
C HIS A 294 12.19 1.35 17.60
N TYR A 295 11.16 2.05 17.13
CA TYR A 295 11.35 3.22 16.28
C TYR A 295 12.04 4.33 17.06
N TYR A 296 12.98 5.03 16.41
CA TYR A 296 13.59 6.21 17.01
C TYR A 296 12.51 7.24 17.38
N MET A 297 12.61 7.83 18.58
CA MET A 297 11.62 8.74 19.19
C MET A 297 10.21 8.15 19.31
N GLU A 298 10.06 6.82 19.30
CA GLU A 298 8.78 6.10 19.41
C GLU A 298 7.72 6.54 18.39
N THR A 299 8.13 7.21 17.32
CA THR A 299 7.22 7.68 16.27
C THR A 299 7.14 6.69 15.10
N ASP A 300 5.91 6.35 14.69
CA ASP A 300 5.61 5.58 13.47
C ASP A 300 5.16 6.48 12.31
N VAL A 301 5.14 7.78 12.52
CA VAL A 301 4.77 8.76 11.50
C VAL A 301 5.85 8.85 10.44
N GLY A 302 5.56 8.42 9.21
CA GLY A 302 6.54 8.28 8.14
C GLY A 302 7.34 9.56 7.86
N TYR A 303 6.68 10.73 7.82
CA TYR A 303 7.37 12.01 7.61
C TYR A 303 8.31 12.36 8.76
N LEU A 304 7.91 12.12 10.01
CA LEU A 304 8.73 12.42 11.18
C LEU A 304 9.93 11.50 11.27
N ARG A 305 9.76 10.22 10.94
CA ARG A 305 10.87 9.27 10.87
C ARG A 305 11.93 9.69 9.85
N LEU A 306 11.52 10.17 8.67
CA LEU A 306 12.43 10.69 7.66
C LEU A 306 13.15 11.97 8.17
N LEU A 307 12.40 12.83 8.87
CA LEU A 307 12.91 14.08 9.41
C LEU A 307 13.94 13.82 10.53
N PHE A 308 13.64 12.94 11.47
CA PHE A 308 14.58 12.54 12.52
C PHE A 308 15.81 11.84 11.96
N TYR A 309 15.65 11.00 10.95
CA TYR A 309 16.77 10.28 10.38
C TYR A 309 17.76 11.18 9.66
N GLY A 310 17.32 12.03 8.75
CA GLY A 310 18.23 12.79 7.90
C GLY A 310 17.74 14.20 7.55
N GLY A 311 16.83 14.73 8.36
CA GLY A 311 16.30 16.08 8.21
C GLY A 311 15.45 16.26 6.95
N ILE A 312 15.18 17.51 6.63
CA ILE A 312 14.44 17.91 5.40
C ILE A 312 15.10 17.36 4.13
N PRO A 313 16.45 17.33 3.98
CA PRO A 313 17.08 16.79 2.77
C PRO A 313 16.69 15.33 2.48
N VAL A 314 16.75 14.44 3.46
CA VAL A 314 16.34 13.04 3.29
C VAL A 314 14.85 12.94 3.01
N ALA A 315 14.02 13.69 3.73
CA ALA A 315 12.58 13.69 3.53
C ALA A 315 12.19 14.12 2.11
N LEU A 316 12.80 15.16 1.56
CA LEU A 316 12.57 15.59 0.19
C LEU A 316 13.11 14.58 -0.84
N CYS A 317 14.34 14.11 -0.65
CA CYS A 317 14.98 13.17 -1.57
C CYS A 317 14.23 11.83 -1.65
N PHE A 318 13.64 11.37 -0.53
CA PHE A 318 12.85 10.14 -0.50
C PHE A 318 11.70 10.15 -1.53
N PHE A 319 11.03 11.28 -1.71
CA PHE A 319 9.92 11.42 -2.66
C PHE A 319 10.38 11.71 -4.11
N ILE A 320 11.65 12.04 -4.34
CA ILE A 320 12.19 12.25 -5.69
C ILE A 320 12.11 10.95 -6.51
N TYR A 321 12.43 9.82 -5.93
CA TYR A 321 12.42 8.54 -6.64
C TYR A 321 11.04 8.15 -7.18
N PRO A 322 9.97 8.06 -6.40
CA PRO A 322 8.63 7.79 -6.92
C PRO A 322 8.15 8.88 -7.89
N TYR A 323 8.49 10.14 -7.67
CA TYR A 323 8.20 11.21 -8.63
C TYR A 323 8.89 10.98 -9.98
N MET A 324 10.16 10.58 -9.99
CA MET A 324 10.89 10.28 -11.23
C MET A 324 10.29 9.07 -11.96
N ILE A 325 9.87 8.02 -11.25
CA ILE A 325 9.15 6.89 -11.85
C ILE A 325 7.89 7.40 -12.57
N ILE A 326 7.08 8.19 -11.89
CA ILE A 326 5.86 8.75 -12.45
C ILE A 326 6.15 9.61 -13.66
N LYS A 327 7.09 10.55 -13.57
CA LYS A 327 7.49 11.44 -14.68
C LYS A 327 7.91 10.65 -15.91
N LYS A 328 8.73 9.62 -15.72
CA LYS A 328 9.19 8.75 -16.83
C LYS A 328 8.07 7.93 -17.44
N THR A 329 7.19 7.38 -16.60
CA THR A 329 6.03 6.63 -17.06
C THR A 329 5.07 7.53 -17.84
N LEU A 330 4.86 8.77 -17.40
CA LEU A 330 4.03 9.75 -18.10
C LEU A 330 4.60 10.18 -19.46
N ALA A 331 5.91 10.16 -19.64
CA ALA A 331 6.54 10.43 -20.92
C ALA A 331 6.26 9.32 -21.95
N THR A 332 6.03 8.08 -21.48
CA THR A 332 5.75 6.93 -22.36
C THR A 332 4.25 6.73 -22.61
N TYR A 333 3.41 6.99 -21.60
CA TYR A 333 1.97 6.78 -21.68
C TYR A 333 1.22 8.12 -21.65
N SER A 334 0.57 8.47 -22.76
CA SER A 334 -0.11 9.77 -22.94
C SER A 334 -1.58 9.78 -22.51
N SER A 335 -2.19 8.63 -22.16
CA SER A 335 -3.60 8.55 -21.81
C SER A 335 -3.95 9.47 -20.63
N PRO A 336 -4.91 10.40 -20.77
CA PRO A 336 -5.32 11.32 -19.69
C PRO A 336 -5.83 10.57 -18.45
N LEU A 337 -6.50 9.42 -18.66
CA LEU A 337 -6.98 8.57 -17.58
C LEU A 337 -5.83 8.00 -16.78
N PHE A 338 -4.80 7.49 -17.46
CA PHE A 338 -3.63 6.92 -16.81
C PHE A 338 -2.78 7.99 -16.09
N LYS A 339 -2.65 9.17 -16.66
CA LYS A 339 -1.99 10.31 -15.99
C LYS A 339 -2.63 10.63 -14.65
N ARG A 340 -3.97 10.69 -14.62
CA ARG A 340 -4.71 10.90 -13.37
C ARG A 340 -4.57 9.75 -12.38
N LEU A 341 -4.54 8.50 -12.86
CA LEU A 341 -4.27 7.34 -11.99
C LEU A 341 -2.94 7.50 -11.26
N LEU A 342 -1.86 7.79 -11.98
CA LEU A 342 -0.54 7.94 -11.38
C LEU A 342 -0.49 9.11 -10.40
N PHE A 343 -1.15 10.22 -10.71
CA PHE A 343 -1.27 11.35 -9.79
C PHE A 343 -2.01 10.95 -8.50
N ILE A 344 -3.11 10.22 -8.62
CA ILE A 344 -3.89 9.75 -7.47
C ILE A 344 -3.10 8.76 -6.62
N ILE A 345 -2.37 7.83 -7.25
CA ILE A 345 -1.49 6.91 -6.53
C ILE A 345 -0.39 7.70 -5.79
N PHE A 346 0.18 8.72 -6.41
CA PHE A 346 1.19 9.55 -5.75
C PHE A 346 0.63 10.28 -4.53
N LEU A 347 -0.54 10.92 -4.66
CA LEU A 347 -1.22 11.55 -3.53
C LEU A 347 -1.59 10.54 -2.44
N TYR A 348 -2.03 9.34 -2.83
CA TYR A 348 -2.32 8.26 -1.89
C TYR A 348 -1.08 7.89 -1.07
N VAL A 349 0.08 7.70 -1.73
CA VAL A 349 1.36 7.43 -1.05
C VAL A 349 1.73 8.57 -0.12
N LEU A 350 1.58 9.84 -0.54
CA LEU A 350 1.86 10.99 0.31
C LEU A 350 0.99 10.99 1.58
N VAL A 351 -0.31 10.76 1.43
CA VAL A 351 -1.24 10.73 2.57
C VAL A 351 -0.95 9.56 3.51
N LEU A 352 -0.54 8.41 3.00
CA LEU A 352 -0.17 7.26 3.84
C LEU A 352 1.05 7.50 4.72
N ASN A 353 1.93 8.42 4.36
CA ASN A 353 3.11 8.76 5.18
C ASN A 353 2.79 9.69 6.37
N PHE A 354 1.52 10.12 6.53
CA PHE A 354 1.07 10.76 7.78
C PHE A 354 0.87 9.75 8.92
N LYS A 355 1.01 8.48 8.60
CA LYS A 355 1.03 7.40 9.57
C LYS A 355 2.35 6.66 9.48
#